data_94da9518644c2618510c25961a01a55c
#
_entry.id   94da9518644c2618510c25961a01a55c
#
_cell.length_a   1.000
_cell.length_b   1.000
_cell.length_c   1.000
_cell.angle_alpha   90.00
_cell.angle_beta   90.00
_cell.angle_gamma   90.00
#
_symmetry.space_group_name_H-M   'P 1'
#
loop_
_entity.id
_entity.type
_entity.pdbx_description
1 polymer ?
#
loop_
_entity_poly.entity_id
_entity_poly.type
_entity_poly.pdbx_seq_one_letter_code
_entity_poly.pdbx_strand_id
1 'polypeptide(L)'
;MQHRFKQWILCVSALVLIAPAQAEDLLITGKIYTAEHEQSSVEAVLISDGRFSHVGSLSEVAGAASSDHRHIDLGSNVAYPGFIEGHGHLASFGKAALNLDLNKANSYDDIISMVADATTRIAAGQVIEGRGWHQSK
;
A
#
# COMPACT_ATOMS: atom_id res chain seq x y z
N MET A 1 9.14 -73.15 16.02
CA MET A 1 7.85 -72.58 15.59
C MET A 1 7.88 -71.07 15.87
N GLN A 2 8.24 -70.25 14.87
CA GLN A 2 8.35 -68.80 15.01
C GLN A 2 7.17 -68.16 14.29
N HIS A 3 6.27 -67.55 15.03
CA HIS A 3 5.16 -66.73 14.48
C HIS A 3 5.66 -65.32 14.24
N ARG A 4 5.83 -64.94 12.95
CA ARG A 4 6.10 -63.57 12.48
C ARG A 4 4.79 -62.80 12.45
N PHE A 5 4.54 -61.89 13.42
CA PHE A 5 3.49 -60.89 13.36
C PHE A 5 3.87 -59.83 12.32
N LYS A 6 3.10 -59.77 11.20
CA LYS A 6 3.15 -58.65 10.25
C LYS A 6 2.29 -57.51 10.78
N GLN A 7 2.92 -56.48 11.30
CA GLN A 7 2.24 -55.20 11.59
C GLN A 7 1.93 -54.48 10.28
N TRP A 8 0.68 -54.33 9.94
CA TRP A 8 0.20 -53.46 8.88
C TRP A 8 0.08 -52.04 9.46
N ILE A 9 0.97 -51.13 9.04
CA ILE A 9 0.87 -49.71 9.36
C ILE A 9 -0.10 -49.11 8.32
N LEU A 10 -1.32 -48.81 8.77
CA LEU A 10 -2.28 -47.99 8.01
C LEU A 10 -1.83 -46.53 8.09
N CYS A 11 -1.21 -46.02 7.02
CA CYS A 11 -1.03 -44.59 6.83
C CYS A 11 -2.37 -43.97 6.44
N VAL A 12 -3.07 -43.39 7.41
CA VAL A 12 -4.24 -42.54 7.14
C VAL A 12 -3.71 -41.19 6.71
N SER A 13 -3.62 -40.94 5.40
CA SER A 13 -3.35 -39.60 4.86
C SER A 13 -4.54 -38.72 5.09
N ALA A 14 -4.49 -37.86 6.10
CA ALA A 14 -5.49 -36.81 6.32
C ALA A 14 -5.35 -35.78 5.17
N LEU A 15 -6.25 -35.84 4.21
CA LEU A 15 -6.38 -34.82 3.17
C LEU A 15 -6.98 -33.57 3.84
N VAL A 16 -6.13 -32.60 4.18
CA VAL A 16 -6.58 -31.29 4.66
C VAL A 16 -7.15 -30.56 3.46
N LEU A 17 -8.47 -30.53 3.32
CA LEU A 17 -9.19 -29.68 2.39
C LEU A 17 -9.02 -28.22 2.86
N ILE A 18 -8.05 -27.52 2.27
CA ILE A 18 -7.95 -26.06 2.42
C ILE A 18 -9.12 -25.48 1.61
N ALA A 19 -10.22 -25.15 2.28
CA ALA A 19 -11.28 -24.36 1.66
C ALA A 19 -10.67 -23.00 1.27
N PRO A 20 -10.93 -22.51 0.03
CA PRO A 20 -10.50 -21.18 -0.32
C PRO A 20 -11.18 -20.21 0.67
N ALA A 21 -10.40 -19.39 1.34
CA ALA A 21 -10.92 -18.28 2.12
C ALA A 21 -11.60 -17.34 1.12
N GLN A 22 -12.92 -17.33 1.08
CA GLN A 22 -13.66 -16.33 0.34
C GLN A 22 -13.38 -14.99 0.98
N ALA A 23 -12.95 -14.02 0.18
CA ALA A 23 -12.77 -12.67 0.67
C ALA A 23 -14.17 -12.12 1.03
N GLU A 24 -14.28 -11.60 2.25
CA GLU A 24 -15.48 -10.93 2.72
C GLU A 24 -15.83 -9.76 1.79
N ASP A 25 -17.10 -9.63 1.43
CA ASP A 25 -17.57 -8.49 0.65
C ASP A 25 -17.30 -7.18 1.38
N LEU A 26 -16.87 -6.16 0.64
CA LEU A 26 -16.59 -4.83 1.18
C LEU A 26 -17.49 -3.80 0.51
N LEU A 27 -18.41 -3.22 1.29
CA LEU A 27 -19.23 -2.08 0.90
C LEU A 27 -18.55 -0.79 1.36
N ILE A 28 -18.28 0.13 0.43
CA ILE A 28 -17.75 1.47 0.72
C ILE A 28 -18.84 2.47 0.35
N THR A 29 -19.19 3.38 1.27
CA THR A 29 -20.23 4.40 1.06
C THR A 29 -19.69 5.80 1.30
N GLY A 30 -20.22 6.78 0.58
CA GLY A 30 -19.85 8.18 0.62
C GLY A 30 -19.46 8.71 -0.75
N LYS A 31 -18.69 9.79 -0.81
CA LYS A 31 -18.29 10.38 -2.09
C LYS A 31 -17.07 9.65 -2.66
N ILE A 32 -17.26 8.93 -3.75
CA ILE A 32 -16.23 8.10 -4.38
C ILE A 32 -16.04 8.58 -5.83
N TYR A 33 -14.84 9.03 -6.17
CA TYR A 33 -14.47 9.39 -7.54
C TYR A 33 -14.08 8.14 -8.32
N THR A 34 -14.55 8.03 -9.56
CA THR A 34 -14.36 6.84 -10.39
C THR A 34 -13.23 6.95 -11.40
N ALA A 35 -12.81 8.19 -11.70
CA ALA A 35 -11.96 8.54 -12.83
C ALA A 35 -12.58 8.29 -14.22
N GLU A 36 -13.89 8.00 -14.29
CA GLU A 36 -14.65 7.88 -15.53
C GLU A 36 -15.23 9.24 -15.95
N HIS A 37 -15.24 9.52 -17.26
CA HIS A 37 -15.72 10.81 -17.79
C HIS A 37 -17.22 11.00 -17.62
N GLU A 38 -18.00 9.94 -17.83
CA GLU A 38 -19.46 10.01 -17.80
C GLU A 38 -20.04 10.00 -16.38
N GLN A 39 -19.37 9.31 -15.48
CA GLN A 39 -19.79 9.19 -14.08
C GLN A 39 -18.60 9.47 -13.15
N SER A 40 -18.25 10.74 -13.01
CA SER A 40 -17.05 11.17 -12.29
C SER A 40 -17.08 10.86 -10.78
N SER A 41 -18.25 10.67 -10.18
CA SER A 41 -18.39 10.27 -8.76
C SER A 41 -19.67 9.46 -8.54
N VAL A 42 -19.63 8.57 -7.54
CA VAL A 42 -20.71 7.70 -7.11
C VAL A 42 -20.86 7.73 -5.58
N GLU A 43 -21.96 7.18 -5.06
CA GLU A 43 -22.27 7.15 -3.63
C GLU A 43 -21.81 5.87 -2.94
N ALA A 44 -21.68 4.77 -3.70
CA ALA A 44 -21.29 3.49 -3.13
C ALA A 44 -20.55 2.60 -4.14
N VAL A 45 -19.72 1.72 -3.59
CA VAL A 45 -19.01 0.67 -4.32
C VAL A 45 -19.05 -0.62 -3.49
N LEU A 46 -19.37 -1.73 -4.14
CA LEU A 46 -19.25 -3.07 -3.56
C LEU A 46 -18.06 -3.79 -4.21
N ILE A 47 -17.21 -4.34 -3.37
CA ILE A 47 -16.05 -5.14 -3.77
C ILE A 47 -16.31 -6.57 -3.30
N SER A 48 -16.37 -7.51 -4.25
CA SER A 48 -16.53 -8.94 -4.02
C SER A 48 -15.38 -9.68 -4.70
N ASP A 49 -14.77 -10.62 -4.01
CA ASP A 49 -13.61 -11.39 -4.52
C ASP A 49 -12.46 -10.50 -5.07
N GLY A 50 -12.22 -9.34 -4.41
CA GLY A 50 -11.17 -8.40 -4.80
C GLY A 50 -11.46 -7.61 -6.09
N ARG A 51 -12.70 -7.61 -6.56
CA ARG A 51 -13.16 -6.88 -7.77
C ARG A 51 -14.33 -5.98 -7.47
N PHE A 52 -14.42 -4.87 -8.19
CA PHE A 52 -15.64 -4.04 -8.18
C PHE A 52 -16.80 -4.82 -8.80
N SER A 53 -17.76 -5.23 -7.97
CA SER A 53 -18.96 -5.94 -8.42
C SER A 53 -20.10 -4.99 -8.76
N HIS A 54 -20.28 -3.92 -7.96
CA HIS A 54 -21.30 -2.88 -8.19
C HIS A 54 -20.70 -1.51 -7.87
N VAL A 55 -21.09 -0.53 -8.69
CA VAL A 55 -20.66 0.88 -8.57
C VAL A 55 -21.85 1.77 -8.95
N GLY A 56 -22.27 2.68 -8.07
CA GLY A 56 -23.42 3.53 -8.38
C GLY A 56 -24.03 4.23 -7.17
N SER A 57 -25.37 4.33 -7.18
CA SER A 57 -26.12 4.91 -6.07
C SER A 57 -26.06 4.03 -4.82
N LEU A 58 -26.20 4.66 -3.64
CA LEU A 58 -26.20 3.92 -2.38
C LEU A 58 -27.29 2.83 -2.35
N SER A 59 -28.49 3.13 -2.84
CA SER A 59 -29.62 2.18 -2.80
C SER A 59 -29.39 0.95 -3.66
N GLU A 60 -28.82 1.11 -4.85
CA GLU A 60 -28.54 0.01 -5.77
C GLU A 60 -27.43 -0.89 -5.25
N VAL A 61 -26.32 -0.28 -4.81
CA VAL A 61 -25.12 -1.01 -4.38
C VAL A 61 -25.36 -1.72 -3.05
N ALA A 62 -26.00 -1.04 -2.08
CA ALA A 62 -26.30 -1.65 -0.78
C ALA A 62 -27.29 -2.81 -0.89
N GLY A 63 -28.22 -2.75 -1.86
CA GLY A 63 -29.15 -3.85 -2.13
C GLY A 63 -28.48 -5.11 -2.71
N ALA A 64 -27.30 -4.98 -3.30
CA ALA A 64 -26.54 -6.08 -3.87
C ALA A 64 -25.53 -6.71 -2.87
N ALA A 65 -25.25 -6.03 -1.75
CA ALA A 65 -24.32 -6.53 -0.74
C ALA A 65 -24.89 -7.75 -0.01
N SER A 66 -24.03 -8.74 0.28
CA SER A 66 -24.38 -9.88 1.13
C SER A 66 -24.73 -9.42 2.56
N SER A 67 -25.47 -10.24 3.31
CA SER A 67 -25.79 -9.91 4.72
C SER A 67 -24.57 -9.87 5.64
N ASP A 68 -23.48 -10.47 5.23
CA ASP A 68 -22.21 -10.57 5.97
C ASP A 68 -21.11 -9.86 5.19
N HIS A 69 -21.25 -8.53 5.06
CA HIS A 69 -20.26 -7.69 4.41
C HIS A 69 -19.59 -6.75 5.40
N ARG A 70 -18.33 -6.43 5.15
CA ARG A 70 -17.64 -5.34 5.84
C ARG A 70 -18.10 -4.01 5.25
N HIS A 71 -18.38 -3.02 6.09
CA HIS A 71 -18.80 -1.69 5.66
C HIS A 71 -17.78 -0.63 6.06
N ILE A 72 -17.44 0.26 5.12
CA ILE A 72 -16.66 1.47 5.34
C ILE A 72 -17.52 2.66 4.93
N ASP A 73 -17.95 3.45 5.92
CA ASP A 73 -18.56 4.76 5.69
C ASP A 73 -17.46 5.82 5.65
N LEU A 74 -17.36 6.54 4.54
CA LEU A 74 -16.37 7.61 4.35
C LEU A 74 -16.74 8.88 5.13
N GLY A 75 -18.01 9.06 5.51
CA GLY A 75 -18.48 10.28 6.18
C GLY A 75 -18.17 11.53 5.35
N SER A 76 -17.35 12.43 5.89
CA SER A 76 -16.86 13.64 5.21
C SER A 76 -15.63 13.43 4.32
N ASN A 77 -15.04 12.24 4.35
CA ASN A 77 -13.89 11.90 3.49
C ASN A 77 -14.36 11.50 2.09
N VAL A 78 -13.38 11.36 1.19
CA VAL A 78 -13.63 10.93 -0.18
C VAL A 78 -12.69 9.77 -0.52
N ALA A 79 -13.11 8.91 -1.47
CA ALA A 79 -12.26 7.88 -2.03
C ALA A 79 -11.90 8.19 -3.48
N TYR A 80 -10.70 7.77 -3.86
CA TYR A 80 -10.20 7.80 -5.23
C TYR A 80 -9.66 6.42 -5.61
N PRO A 81 -9.64 6.07 -6.90
CA PRO A 81 -8.82 4.96 -7.37
C PRO A 81 -7.36 5.15 -6.97
N GLY A 82 -6.64 4.06 -6.77
CA GLY A 82 -5.21 4.11 -6.46
C GLY A 82 -4.44 4.91 -7.52
N PHE A 83 -3.61 5.85 -7.07
CA PHE A 83 -2.78 6.63 -7.99
C PHE A 83 -1.65 5.78 -8.55
N ILE A 84 -1.42 5.93 -9.86
CA ILE A 84 -0.32 5.27 -10.58
C ILE A 84 0.66 6.35 -11.01
N GLU A 85 1.87 6.34 -10.47
CA GLU A 85 2.96 7.20 -10.90
C GLU A 85 3.71 6.55 -12.06
N GLY A 86 3.46 7.01 -13.29
CA GLY A 86 4.07 6.46 -14.50
C GLY A 86 5.46 7.01 -14.81
N HIS A 87 5.94 8.04 -14.09
CA HIS A 87 7.24 8.68 -14.34
C HIS A 87 8.07 8.86 -13.06
N GLY A 88 7.83 8.04 -12.04
CA GLY A 88 8.53 8.10 -10.76
C GLY A 88 9.98 7.64 -10.86
N HIS A 89 10.92 8.46 -10.37
CA HIS A 89 12.33 8.12 -10.22
C HIS A 89 12.59 7.51 -8.83
N LEU A 90 12.04 6.32 -8.56
CA LEU A 90 12.09 5.69 -7.24
C LEU A 90 13.52 5.54 -6.70
N ALA A 91 14.48 5.13 -7.55
CA ALA A 91 15.88 4.99 -7.15
C ALA A 91 16.50 6.34 -6.75
N SER A 92 16.21 7.40 -7.51
CA SER A 92 16.67 8.76 -7.22
C SER A 92 16.02 9.32 -5.95
N PHE A 93 14.73 9.01 -5.72
CA PHE A 93 14.02 9.38 -4.51
C PHE A 93 14.63 8.68 -3.28
N GLY A 94 14.86 7.36 -3.36
CA GLY A 94 15.51 6.59 -2.31
C GLY A 94 16.92 7.11 -2.01
N LYS A 95 17.72 7.40 -3.05
CA LYS A 95 19.06 8.00 -2.87
C LYS A 95 18.97 9.38 -2.22
N ALA A 96 18.02 10.23 -2.60
CA ALA A 96 17.82 11.54 -1.99
C ALA A 96 17.48 11.46 -0.50
N ALA A 97 16.76 10.43 -0.07
CA ALA A 97 16.44 10.21 1.35
C ALA A 97 17.67 9.81 2.19
N LEU A 98 18.71 9.26 1.58
CA LEU A 98 19.96 8.89 2.22
C LEU A 98 21.00 10.01 2.21
N ASN A 99 20.83 11.00 1.35
CA ASN A 99 21.76 12.11 1.18
C ASN A 99 21.38 13.30 2.08
N LEU A 100 22.30 14.24 2.21
CA LEU A 100 22.08 15.48 2.95
C LEU A 100 21.07 16.36 2.18
N ASP A 101 19.94 16.67 2.80
CA ASP A 101 18.88 17.49 2.20
C ASP A 101 19.23 18.99 2.34
N LEU A 102 19.89 19.53 1.34
CA LEU A 102 20.31 20.93 1.28
C LEU A 102 19.19 21.91 0.88
N ASN A 103 17.98 21.42 0.59
CA ASN A 103 16.81 22.30 0.40
C ASN A 103 16.50 23.11 1.66
N LYS A 104 16.88 22.60 2.83
CA LYS A 104 16.70 23.24 4.13
C LYS A 104 17.69 24.38 4.40
N ALA A 105 18.77 24.48 3.60
CA ALA A 105 19.76 25.55 3.74
C ALA A 105 19.20 26.85 3.13
N ASN A 106 19.32 27.97 3.86
CA ASN A 106 18.96 29.31 3.38
C ASN A 106 20.18 30.14 2.99
N SER A 107 21.38 29.69 3.38
CA SER A 107 22.64 30.36 3.13
C SER A 107 23.75 29.36 2.88
N TYR A 108 24.91 29.84 2.39
CA TYR A 108 26.13 29.05 2.28
C TYR A 108 26.63 28.56 3.64
N ASP A 109 26.53 29.40 4.67
CA ASP A 109 26.95 29.06 6.04
C ASP A 109 26.10 27.93 6.62
N ASP A 110 24.81 27.88 6.29
CA ASP A 110 23.95 26.76 6.67
C ASP A 110 24.46 25.45 6.05
N ILE A 111 24.87 25.47 4.77
CA ILE A 111 25.43 24.29 4.10
C ILE A 111 26.69 23.80 4.82
N ILE A 112 27.63 24.72 5.15
CA ILE A 112 28.85 24.39 5.88
C ILE A 112 28.50 23.74 7.22
N SER A 113 27.54 24.31 7.94
CA SER A 113 27.08 23.78 9.23
C SER A 113 26.46 22.38 9.08
N MET A 114 25.62 22.18 8.08
CA MET A 114 25.00 20.88 7.78
C MET A 114 26.03 19.81 7.40
N VAL A 115 27.05 20.18 6.61
CA VAL A 115 28.15 19.26 6.26
C VAL A 115 28.99 18.93 7.50
N ALA A 116 29.35 19.93 8.33
CA ALA A 116 30.05 19.71 9.57
C ALA A 116 29.31 18.73 10.50
N ASP A 117 28.02 18.93 10.67
CA ASP A 117 27.16 18.01 11.42
C ASP A 117 27.20 16.59 10.85
N ALA A 118 27.10 16.44 9.52
CA ALA A 118 27.14 15.14 8.87
C ALA A 118 28.47 14.41 9.13
N THR A 119 29.59 15.11 9.20
CA THR A 119 30.92 14.50 9.51
C THR A 119 30.99 13.82 10.86
N THR A 120 30.14 14.21 11.81
CA THR A 120 30.10 13.60 13.15
C THR A 120 29.41 12.22 13.15
N ARG A 121 28.67 11.90 12.09
CA ARG A 121 27.81 10.70 11.99
C ARG A 121 28.35 9.64 11.02
N ILE A 122 29.36 9.96 10.25
CA ILE A 122 29.94 9.04 9.26
C ILE A 122 31.39 8.70 9.61
N ALA A 123 31.85 7.54 9.12
CA ALA A 123 33.22 7.10 9.34
C ALA A 123 34.21 7.94 8.51
N ALA A 124 35.43 8.14 9.03
CA ALA A 124 36.48 8.83 8.29
C ALA A 124 36.76 8.15 6.93
N GLY A 125 36.86 8.94 5.89
CA GLY A 125 37.10 8.48 4.52
C GLY A 125 35.81 8.17 3.72
N GLN A 126 34.65 8.27 4.32
CA GLN A 126 33.38 8.17 3.59
C GLN A 126 33.01 9.50 2.93
N VAL A 127 32.31 9.42 1.80
CA VAL A 127 31.83 10.58 1.05
C VAL A 127 30.49 11.05 1.59
N ILE A 128 30.34 12.36 1.79
CA ILE A 128 29.05 13.00 2.06
C ILE A 128 28.48 13.49 0.75
N GLU A 129 27.31 13.00 0.39
CA GLU A 129 26.56 13.52 -0.75
C GLU A 129 25.41 14.39 -0.26
N GLY A 130 25.22 15.57 -0.88
CA GLY A 130 24.11 16.47 -0.60
C GLY A 130 23.40 16.88 -1.88
N ARG A 131 22.10 17.23 -1.75
CA ARG A 131 21.28 17.64 -2.88
C ARG A 131 20.30 18.74 -2.48
N GLY A 132 19.95 19.60 -3.46
CA GLY A 132 18.86 20.57 -3.31
C GLY A 132 19.33 22.01 -3.07
N TRP A 133 20.64 22.26 -3.01
CA TRP A 133 21.14 23.63 -2.93
C TRP A 133 21.14 24.34 -4.30
N HIS A 134 20.89 25.63 -4.29
CA HIS A 134 21.02 26.51 -5.44
C HIS A 134 21.76 27.80 -5.06
N GLN A 135 22.70 28.22 -5.89
CA GLN A 135 23.60 29.37 -5.61
C GLN A 135 22.92 30.75 -5.51
N SER A 136 21.62 30.82 -5.83
CA SER A 136 20.82 32.05 -5.69
C SER A 136 20.03 32.12 -4.36
N LYS A 137 20.28 31.21 -3.45
CA LYS A 137 19.74 31.26 -2.09
C LYS A 137 20.65 32.03 -1.17
#